data_11942c0563fc8bfef2ad5d82d9e150a1
#
_entry.id   11942c0563fc8bfef2ad5d82d9e150a1
#
_cell.length_a   1.000
_cell.length_b   1.000
_cell.length_c   1.000
_cell.angle_alpha   90.00
_cell.angle_beta   90.00
_cell.angle_gamma   90.00
#
_symmetry.space_group_name_H-M   'P 1'
#
loop_
_entity.id
_entity.type
_entity.pdbx_description
1 polymer ?
#
loop_
_entity_poly.entity_id
_entity_poly.type
_entity_poly.pdbx_seq_one_letter_code
_entity_poly.pdbx_strand_id
1 'polypeptide(L)'
;MVVEDDAAAEGLVRQLVGRGYTITNTVDQEYVSRLATARLLAPLPGDIVTDLLFASSGIEREIAAGAERIEVVPGFTLPVASLAHLVVMKLLSRDDSSRPQDAADLLALRRAASEDEFGEMRHAVSLIESRGYARERDLGTDLEAWWTR
;
A
#
# COMPACT_ATOMS: atom_id res chain seq x y z
N MET A 1 -0.87 -6.38 -2.84
CA MET A 1 -0.74 -7.10 -1.55
C MET A 1 0.51 -6.60 -0.85
N VAL A 2 0.44 -6.30 0.44
CA VAL A 2 1.55 -5.84 1.27
C VAL A 2 2.12 -7.04 2.02
N VAL A 3 3.44 -7.13 2.14
CA VAL A 3 4.17 -8.14 2.93
C VAL A 3 5.10 -7.45 3.92
N GLU A 4 5.38 -8.12 5.04
CA GLU A 4 6.06 -7.52 6.19
C GLU A 4 7.51 -7.10 5.90
N ASP A 5 8.23 -7.87 5.08
CA ASP A 5 9.62 -7.60 4.71
C ASP A 5 9.98 -8.19 3.35
N ASP A 6 11.18 -7.86 2.86
CA ASP A 6 11.65 -8.28 1.54
C ASP A 6 11.85 -9.80 1.43
N ALA A 7 12.30 -10.46 2.49
CA ALA A 7 12.53 -11.91 2.46
C ALA A 7 11.18 -12.66 2.32
N ALA A 8 10.14 -12.18 3.00
CA ALA A 8 8.78 -12.70 2.86
C ALA A 8 8.24 -12.44 1.45
N ALA A 9 8.50 -11.24 0.88
CA ALA A 9 8.10 -10.88 -0.48
C ALA A 9 8.77 -11.78 -1.53
N GLU A 10 10.08 -11.94 -1.47
CA GLU A 10 10.82 -12.83 -2.38
C GLU A 10 10.38 -14.29 -2.25
N GLY A 11 10.16 -14.76 -1.02
CA GLY A 11 9.64 -16.10 -0.75
C GLY A 11 8.29 -16.31 -1.42
N LEU A 12 7.40 -15.33 -1.33
CA LEU A 12 6.09 -15.36 -1.95
C LEU A 12 6.16 -15.32 -3.48
N VAL A 13 7.02 -14.48 -4.06
CA VAL A 13 7.25 -14.46 -5.53
C VAL A 13 7.67 -15.85 -6.01
N ARG A 14 8.68 -16.47 -5.35
CA ARG A 14 9.13 -17.83 -5.71
C ARG A 14 8.00 -18.86 -5.62
N GLN A 15 7.17 -18.80 -4.57
CA GLN A 15 6.03 -19.70 -4.43
C GLN A 15 4.98 -19.51 -5.53
N LEU A 16 4.66 -18.25 -5.89
CA LEU A 16 3.70 -17.96 -6.95
C LEU A 16 4.21 -18.40 -8.32
N VAL A 17 5.48 -18.14 -8.63
CA VAL A 17 6.10 -18.63 -9.87
C VAL A 17 6.07 -20.16 -9.91
N GLY A 18 6.37 -20.86 -8.80
CA GLY A 18 6.25 -22.30 -8.68
C GLY A 18 4.82 -22.84 -8.87
N ARG A 19 3.80 -22.00 -8.71
CA ARG A 19 2.39 -22.28 -8.99
C ARG A 19 1.93 -21.86 -10.38
N GLY A 20 2.86 -21.44 -11.25
CA GLY A 20 2.59 -21.07 -12.63
C GLY A 20 2.27 -19.61 -12.87
N TYR A 21 2.41 -18.73 -11.87
CA TYR A 21 2.31 -17.29 -12.10
C TYR A 21 3.50 -16.80 -12.93
N THR A 22 3.25 -15.86 -13.82
CA THR A 22 4.29 -15.22 -14.66
C THR A 22 4.56 -13.81 -14.18
N ILE A 23 5.82 -13.46 -13.94
CA ILE A 23 6.22 -12.08 -13.65
C ILE A 23 6.14 -11.31 -14.98
N THR A 24 5.29 -10.26 -15.03
CA THR A 24 5.08 -9.43 -16.22
C THR A 24 5.78 -8.09 -16.14
N ASN A 25 6.01 -7.58 -14.94
CA ASN A 25 6.74 -6.33 -14.72
C ASN A 25 7.36 -6.29 -13.32
N THR A 26 8.48 -5.57 -13.20
CA THR A 26 9.11 -5.21 -11.93
C THR A 26 9.39 -3.72 -11.92
N VAL A 27 9.22 -3.08 -10.76
CA VAL A 27 9.55 -1.67 -10.54
C VAL A 27 10.55 -1.59 -9.41
N ASP A 28 11.68 -0.93 -9.65
CA ASP A 28 12.71 -0.69 -8.65
C ASP A 28 12.51 0.67 -7.99
N GLN A 29 12.94 0.78 -6.73
CA GLN A 29 13.02 2.07 -6.03
C GLN A 29 14.31 2.79 -6.45
N GLU A 30 14.18 3.97 -7.03
CA GLU A 30 15.32 4.76 -7.51
C GLU A 30 16.35 5.08 -6.40
N TYR A 31 15.89 5.30 -5.16
CA TYR A 31 16.76 5.75 -4.06
C TYR A 31 17.55 4.65 -3.37
N VAL A 32 17.16 3.39 -3.45
CA VAL A 32 17.77 2.31 -2.65
C VAL A 32 18.13 1.07 -3.46
N SER A 33 17.98 1.10 -4.78
CA SER A 33 18.22 -0.04 -5.70
C SER A 33 17.59 -1.35 -5.23
N ARG A 34 16.37 -1.25 -4.67
CA ARG A 34 15.57 -2.37 -4.18
C ARG A 34 14.31 -2.50 -5.02
N LEU A 35 13.84 -3.72 -5.15
CA LEU A 35 12.57 -3.99 -5.82
C LEU A 35 11.41 -3.34 -5.05
N ALA A 36 10.61 -2.51 -5.72
CA ALA A 36 9.46 -1.83 -5.14
C ALA A 36 8.17 -2.62 -5.36
N THR A 37 7.99 -3.17 -6.55
CA THR A 37 6.78 -3.91 -6.93
C THR A 37 7.13 -5.03 -7.89
N ALA A 38 6.51 -6.20 -7.69
CA ALA A 38 6.47 -7.26 -8.69
C ALA A 38 5.02 -7.49 -9.14
N ARG A 39 4.79 -7.34 -10.44
CA ARG A 39 3.49 -7.64 -11.06
C ARG A 39 3.50 -9.06 -11.62
N LEU A 40 2.52 -9.86 -11.19
CA LEU A 40 2.37 -11.23 -11.62
C LEU A 40 1.00 -11.44 -12.27
N LEU A 41 1.00 -12.28 -13.31
CA LEU A 41 -0.21 -12.76 -13.97
C LEU A 41 -0.49 -14.18 -13.48
N ALA A 42 -1.73 -14.43 -13.02
CA ALA A 42 -2.16 -15.73 -12.57
C ALA A 42 -2.29 -16.72 -13.75
N PRO A 43 -2.02 -18.02 -13.56
CA PRO A 43 -2.20 -19.06 -14.58
C PRO A 43 -3.68 -19.48 -14.74
N LEU A 44 -4.60 -18.49 -14.68
CA LEU A 44 -6.04 -18.70 -14.71
C LEU A 44 -6.66 -17.92 -15.87
N PRO A 45 -7.79 -18.38 -16.45
CA PRO A 45 -8.54 -17.59 -17.42
C PRO A 45 -8.99 -16.27 -16.80
N GLY A 46 -8.85 -15.15 -17.54
CA GLY A 46 -9.33 -13.83 -17.12
C GLY A 46 -8.25 -12.85 -16.72
N ASP A 47 -6.97 -13.11 -17.02
CA ASP A 47 -5.85 -12.17 -16.84
C ASP A 47 -5.79 -11.53 -15.45
N ILE A 48 -5.92 -12.35 -14.40
CA ILE A 48 -5.89 -11.86 -13.02
C ILE A 48 -4.48 -11.39 -12.67
N VAL A 49 -4.36 -10.07 -12.51
CA VAL A 49 -3.10 -9.41 -12.12
C VAL A 49 -2.99 -9.33 -10.61
N THR A 50 -1.81 -9.66 -10.09
CA THR A 50 -1.45 -9.50 -8.67
C THR A 50 -0.21 -8.66 -8.55
N ASP A 51 -0.31 -7.52 -7.89
CA ASP A 51 0.83 -6.66 -7.55
C ASP A 51 1.30 -6.98 -6.12
N LEU A 52 2.56 -7.39 -5.99
CA LEU A 52 3.24 -7.51 -4.71
C LEU A 52 4.02 -6.23 -4.45
N LEU A 53 3.68 -5.53 -3.38
CA LEU A 53 4.38 -4.34 -2.94
C LEU A 53 5.43 -4.75 -1.90
N PHE A 54 6.69 -4.45 -2.20
CA PHE A 54 7.81 -4.64 -1.29
C PHE A 54 7.87 -3.51 -0.28
N ALA A 55 8.42 -3.79 0.90
CA ALA A 55 8.55 -2.81 1.98
C ALA A 55 9.26 -1.53 1.51
N SER A 56 8.53 -0.43 1.45
CA SER A 56 9.01 0.84 0.90
C SER A 56 8.47 2.08 1.62
N SER A 57 7.60 1.87 2.60
CA SER A 57 6.98 2.94 3.40
C SER A 57 7.45 2.96 4.84
N GLY A 58 8.12 1.88 5.27
CA GLY A 58 8.58 1.71 6.65
C GLY A 58 7.48 1.35 7.65
N ILE A 59 6.22 1.16 7.21
CA ILE A 59 5.07 0.78 8.06
C ILE A 59 4.35 -0.48 7.56
N GLU A 60 4.97 -1.30 6.73
CA GLU A 60 4.34 -2.50 6.17
C GLU A 60 3.94 -3.50 7.26
N ARG A 61 4.71 -3.59 8.35
CA ARG A 61 4.37 -4.44 9.50
C ARG A 61 3.13 -3.96 10.21
N GLU A 62 2.99 -2.67 10.41
CA GLU A 62 1.82 -2.04 11.00
C GLU A 62 0.60 -2.23 10.12
N ILE A 63 0.75 -2.07 8.80
CA ILE A 63 -0.33 -2.34 7.82
C ILE A 63 -0.79 -3.80 7.92
N ALA A 64 0.15 -4.75 7.91
CA ALA A 64 -0.16 -6.17 7.98
C ALA A 64 -0.81 -6.56 9.33
N ALA A 65 -0.29 -6.01 10.44
CA ALA A 65 -0.80 -6.27 11.79
C ALA A 65 -2.18 -5.65 12.04
N GLY A 66 -2.44 -4.46 11.48
CA GLY A 66 -3.73 -3.75 11.58
C GLY A 66 -4.74 -4.12 10.49
N ALA A 67 -4.43 -5.11 9.65
CA ALA A 67 -5.35 -5.52 8.59
C ALA A 67 -6.60 -6.20 9.14
N GLU A 68 -7.77 -5.77 8.68
CA GLU A 68 -9.05 -6.33 9.06
C GLU A 68 -9.44 -7.47 8.11
N ARG A 69 -10.04 -8.53 8.67
CA ARG A 69 -10.55 -9.64 7.85
C ARG A 69 -11.95 -9.30 7.33
N ILE A 70 -12.03 -8.96 6.05
CA ILE A 70 -13.28 -8.57 5.40
C ILE A 70 -13.72 -9.67 4.43
N GLU A 71 -14.98 -10.06 4.48
CA GLU A 71 -15.59 -10.92 3.48
C GLU A 71 -15.88 -10.10 2.21
N VAL A 72 -15.01 -10.27 1.20
CA VAL A 72 -15.08 -9.48 -0.05
C VAL A 72 -16.07 -10.05 -1.06
N VAL A 73 -16.33 -11.35 -0.99
CA VAL A 73 -17.44 -12.04 -1.66
C VAL A 73 -17.91 -13.17 -0.75
N PRO A 74 -19.14 -13.68 -0.90
CA PRO A 74 -19.68 -14.74 -0.05
C PRO A 74 -18.74 -15.93 0.11
N GLY A 75 -18.34 -16.23 1.33
CA GLY A 75 -17.42 -17.33 1.69
C GLY A 75 -15.93 -17.03 1.47
N PHE A 76 -15.56 -15.84 1.00
CA PHE A 76 -14.15 -15.48 0.75
C PHE A 76 -13.71 -14.25 1.54
N THR A 77 -12.89 -14.46 2.56
CA THR A 77 -12.41 -13.44 3.47
C THR A 77 -10.93 -13.15 3.23
N LEU A 78 -10.59 -11.87 3.13
CA LEU A 78 -9.21 -11.39 2.97
C LEU A 78 -8.81 -10.43 4.09
N PRO A 79 -7.52 -10.37 4.48
CA PRO A 79 -6.99 -9.27 5.25
C PRO A 79 -6.92 -8.01 4.36
N VAL A 80 -7.58 -6.93 4.80
CA VAL A 80 -7.65 -5.65 4.11
C VAL A 80 -7.04 -4.59 5.00
N ALA A 81 -6.17 -3.74 4.45
CA ALA A 81 -5.57 -2.63 5.18
C ALA A 81 -6.66 -1.68 5.71
N SER A 82 -6.45 -1.12 6.91
CA SER A 82 -7.36 -0.14 7.48
C SER A 82 -7.46 1.11 6.59
N LEU A 83 -8.54 1.87 6.74
CA LEU A 83 -8.73 3.13 6.01
C LEU A 83 -7.60 4.11 6.30
N ALA A 84 -7.14 4.18 7.55
CA ALA A 84 -6.01 5.02 7.94
C ALA A 84 -4.73 4.68 7.16
N HIS A 85 -4.37 3.41 7.08
CA HIS A 85 -3.21 2.98 6.31
C HIS A 85 -3.36 3.24 4.80
N LEU A 86 -4.56 3.03 4.24
CA LEU A 86 -4.82 3.31 2.81
C LEU A 86 -4.63 4.79 2.48
N VAL A 87 -5.14 5.70 3.32
CA VAL A 87 -4.96 7.15 3.13
C VAL A 87 -3.49 7.53 3.17
N VAL A 88 -2.77 7.09 4.20
CA VAL A 88 -1.35 7.44 4.38
C VAL A 88 -0.49 6.91 3.23
N MET A 89 -0.73 5.68 2.78
CA MET A 89 -0.03 5.12 1.62
C MET A 89 -0.34 5.87 0.32
N LYS A 90 -1.59 6.30 0.13
CA LYS A 90 -1.95 7.14 -1.03
C LYS A 90 -1.32 8.53 -0.97
N LEU A 91 -1.26 9.17 0.20
CA LEU A 91 -0.55 10.45 0.38
C LEU A 91 0.94 10.29 0.07
N LEU A 92 1.59 9.23 0.59
CA LEU A 92 3.01 8.96 0.35
C LEU A 92 3.33 8.69 -1.13
N SER A 93 2.45 8.00 -1.85
CA SER A 93 2.64 7.63 -3.26
C SER A 93 2.05 8.61 -4.26
N ARG A 94 1.38 9.68 -3.79
CA ARG A 94 0.65 10.63 -4.62
C ARG A 94 1.56 11.30 -5.65
N ASP A 95 1.12 11.23 -6.91
CA ASP A 95 1.68 11.97 -8.02
C ASP A 95 0.53 12.51 -8.89
N ASP A 96 0.19 13.77 -8.70
CA ASP A 96 -0.94 14.40 -9.39
C ASP A 96 -0.72 14.51 -10.90
N SER A 97 0.54 14.42 -11.36
CA SER A 97 0.87 14.49 -12.78
C SER A 97 0.64 13.17 -13.52
N SER A 98 0.95 12.05 -12.88
CA SER A 98 0.86 10.72 -13.50
C SER A 98 -0.36 9.91 -13.03
N ARG A 99 -0.97 10.27 -11.87
CA ARG A 99 -2.06 9.51 -11.22
C ARG A 99 -3.21 10.40 -10.76
N PRO A 100 -3.95 11.04 -11.66
CA PRO A 100 -5.05 11.94 -11.29
C PRO A 100 -6.18 11.23 -10.52
N GLN A 101 -6.33 9.91 -10.65
CA GLN A 101 -7.29 9.11 -9.90
C GLN A 101 -7.00 9.08 -8.38
N ASP A 102 -5.74 9.26 -7.95
CA ASP A 102 -5.39 9.26 -6.52
C ASP A 102 -6.07 10.41 -5.78
N ALA A 103 -6.27 11.54 -6.42
CA ALA A 103 -7.02 12.66 -5.83
C ALA A 103 -8.50 12.34 -5.62
N ALA A 104 -9.14 11.64 -6.58
CA ALA A 104 -10.54 11.21 -6.46
C ALA A 104 -10.72 10.15 -5.36
N ASP A 105 -9.79 9.20 -5.27
CA ASP A 105 -9.77 8.17 -4.24
C ASP A 105 -9.60 8.79 -2.86
N LEU A 106 -8.65 9.73 -2.69
CA LEU A 106 -8.44 10.44 -1.43
C LEU A 106 -9.68 11.22 -0.99
N LEU A 107 -10.43 11.82 -1.94
CA LEU A 107 -11.69 12.49 -1.63
C LEU A 107 -12.78 11.50 -1.17
N ALA A 108 -12.84 10.33 -1.79
CA ALA A 108 -13.78 9.28 -1.39
C ALA A 108 -13.44 8.75 0.02
N LEU A 109 -12.18 8.51 0.30
CA LEU A 109 -11.68 8.06 1.61
C LEU A 109 -11.94 9.13 2.70
N ARG A 110 -11.81 10.44 2.36
CA ARG A 110 -12.10 11.54 3.31
C ARG A 110 -13.55 11.52 3.82
N ARG A 111 -14.48 11.17 2.96
CA ARG A 111 -15.91 11.10 3.33
C ARG A 111 -16.24 9.93 4.26
N ALA A 112 -15.42 8.89 4.26
CA ALA A 112 -15.58 7.71 5.09
C ALA A 112 -14.79 7.79 6.41
N ALA A 113 -13.79 8.68 6.49
CA ALA A 113 -12.87 8.77 7.62
C ALA A 113 -13.50 9.44 8.85
N SER A 114 -13.25 8.85 10.02
CA SER A 114 -13.61 9.35 11.35
C SER A 114 -12.44 10.08 12.04
N GLU A 115 -12.71 10.76 13.16
CA GLU A 115 -11.68 11.37 13.99
C GLU A 115 -10.70 10.34 14.59
N ASP A 116 -11.19 9.17 14.97
CA ASP A 116 -10.35 8.10 15.51
C ASP A 116 -9.36 7.63 14.45
N GLU A 117 -9.82 7.40 13.20
CA GLU A 117 -8.97 7.04 12.07
C GLU A 117 -7.97 8.15 11.72
N PHE A 118 -8.35 9.41 11.91
CA PHE A 118 -7.41 10.52 11.72
C PHE A 118 -6.27 10.49 12.75
N GLY A 119 -6.56 10.10 13.99
CA GLY A 119 -5.53 9.84 15.01
C GLY A 119 -4.55 8.73 14.59
N GLU A 120 -5.08 7.62 14.03
CA GLU A 120 -4.26 6.53 13.48
C GLU A 120 -3.41 6.97 12.28
N MET A 121 -3.98 7.81 11.38
CA MET A 121 -3.23 8.38 10.24
C MET A 121 -2.04 9.22 10.71
N ARG A 122 -2.24 10.09 11.70
CA ARG A 122 -1.15 10.91 12.29
C ARG A 122 -0.05 10.02 12.87
N HIS A 123 -0.42 8.95 13.56
CA HIS A 123 0.55 8.01 14.09
C HIS A 123 1.35 7.32 12.97
N ALA A 124 0.68 6.83 11.94
CA ALA A 124 1.33 6.18 10.79
C ALA A 124 2.27 7.14 10.04
N VAL A 125 1.86 8.39 9.82
CA VAL A 125 2.71 9.45 9.23
C VAL A 125 3.96 9.67 10.08
N SER A 126 3.81 9.84 11.40
CA SER A 126 4.94 10.01 12.33
C SER A 126 5.94 8.84 12.26
N LEU A 127 5.47 7.60 12.12
CA LEU A 127 6.33 6.43 11.93
C LEU A 127 7.11 6.50 10.61
N ILE A 128 6.46 6.83 9.50
CA ILE A 128 7.10 6.98 8.18
C ILE A 128 8.19 8.03 8.22
N GLU A 129 7.90 9.22 8.77
CA GLU A 129 8.84 10.34 8.86
C GLU A 129 10.01 10.02 9.78
N SER A 130 9.75 9.51 10.99
CA SER A 130 10.80 9.17 11.96
C SER A 130 11.73 8.05 11.47
N ARG A 131 11.25 7.18 10.59
CA ARG A 131 12.02 6.09 9.97
C ARG A 131 12.72 6.52 8.67
N GLY A 132 12.51 7.76 8.19
CA GLY A 132 13.17 8.31 7.00
C GLY A 132 12.56 7.84 5.67
N TYR A 133 11.30 7.41 5.65
CA TYR A 133 10.63 6.92 4.43
C TYR A 133 9.70 7.96 3.77
N ALA A 134 9.69 9.20 4.25
CA ALA A 134 8.79 10.25 3.74
C ALA A 134 9.10 10.75 2.32
N ARG A 135 10.22 10.32 1.70
CA ARG A 135 10.58 10.65 0.31
C ARG A 135 10.66 12.16 0.08
N GLU A 136 11.31 12.89 1.00
CA GLU A 136 11.44 14.36 0.97
C GLU A 136 10.09 15.13 1.01
N ARG A 137 9.01 14.46 1.45
CA ARG A 137 7.68 15.07 1.61
C ARG A 137 7.42 15.42 3.06
N ASP A 138 6.65 16.48 3.27
CA ASP A 138 6.03 16.81 4.55
C ASP A 138 4.65 16.15 4.61
N LEU A 139 4.64 14.86 4.99
CA LEU A 139 3.41 14.07 5.04
C LEU A 139 2.46 14.56 6.12
N GLY A 140 2.99 15.13 7.21
CA GLY A 140 2.17 15.74 8.26
C GLY A 140 1.35 16.89 7.71
N THR A 141 1.99 17.84 7.02
CA THR A 141 1.30 18.95 6.35
C THR A 141 0.33 18.46 5.27
N ASP A 142 0.71 17.50 4.45
CA ASP A 142 -0.16 16.91 3.43
C ASP A 142 -1.43 16.28 4.05
N LEU A 143 -1.28 15.55 5.17
CA LEU A 143 -2.39 14.93 5.90
C LEU A 143 -3.36 15.95 6.48
N GLU A 144 -2.85 16.99 7.16
CA GLU A 144 -3.68 18.05 7.73
C GLU A 144 -4.46 18.80 6.62
N ALA A 145 -3.79 19.13 5.52
CA ALA A 145 -4.42 19.78 4.37
C ALA A 145 -5.49 18.88 3.71
N TRP A 146 -5.31 17.58 3.71
CA TRP A 146 -6.30 16.62 3.22
C TRP A 146 -7.49 16.51 4.18
N TRP A 147 -7.23 16.52 5.51
CA TRP A 147 -8.27 16.42 6.53
C TRP A 147 -9.23 17.61 6.55
N THR A 148 -8.72 18.81 6.31
CA THR A 148 -9.47 20.07 6.37
C THR A 148 -10.26 20.41 5.09
N ARG A 149 -10.12 19.63 4.04
CA ARG A 149 -10.89 19.79 2.77
C ARG A 149 -12.25 19.12 2.86
#